data_0934f18d9a97296ec5bac41db7350b53
#
_entry.id   0934f18d9a97296ec5bac41db7350b53
#
_cell.length_a   1.000
_cell.length_b   1.000
_cell.length_c   1.000
_cell.angle_alpha   90.00
_cell.angle_beta   90.00
_cell.angle_gamma   90.00
#
_symmetry.space_group_name_H-M   'P 1'
#
loop_
_entity.id
_entity.type
_entity.pdbx_description
1 polymer ?
#
loop_
_entity_poly.entity_id
_entity_poly.type
_entity_poly.pdbx_seq_one_letter_code
_entity_poly.pdbx_strand_id
1 'polypeptide(L)'
;MASYDLVITGGRVIDPETNLDAIRNVGIKGGKIAAVTEKAIEGKETIDASGHVVAPGFIDMHFHNVGYPFGVKLALRDGVTTPLELELGVYPVDEWYASQEGKSQSNYGASVTSIGIRERLHNPSFKETFCGEMLLDIMADPKDSKTSMKWSTEHSTPEQIEKFGEMLDEGLSQGSIGVGHAVGYMVAGCSQEESILCQQMAGKYGAAVFVHGRFSGQMPPSSGILGFLEMMGPQEVYGGGLVFQHMTAQALSETMPALELFDGARAKGVQVIGEIYPYNYGASIVGADYLVPDNYGPNMGREYKDIIETANLQPLTKERYEELVKTAPMTSIMFYNATEETVYEGLAHPTTVVGSDAFPYTVRDTGKTALDWDTPYEAVNGHPRGSGSHARMLALTREKKVDIPLSLAVSKMTYMIARFLEDNGTPQMADKGRIQEGKDADITIFDPDTVTDNGTMKQGGLPSTGIPYVVVNGTVVVKDSKVLKGVFPGEPIYGSGKAS
;
A
#
# COMPACT_ATOMS: atom_id res chain seq x y z
N MET A 1 3.01 29.08 30.98
CA MET A 1 2.73 28.80 29.55
C MET A 1 2.74 27.31 29.38
N ALA A 2 1.77 26.72 28.64
CA ALA A 2 1.74 25.28 28.36
C ALA A 2 3.04 24.83 27.72
N SER A 3 3.61 23.72 28.19
CA SER A 3 4.93 23.22 27.71
C SER A 3 4.85 22.60 26.33
N TYR A 4 3.65 22.05 25.97
CA TYR A 4 3.41 21.30 24.74
C TYR A 4 2.29 21.93 23.91
N ASP A 5 2.32 21.65 22.60
CA ASP A 5 1.24 22.09 21.70
C ASP A 5 0.03 21.17 21.85
N LEU A 6 0.28 19.86 21.94
CA LEU A 6 -0.73 18.83 22.18
C LEU A 6 -0.21 17.85 23.24
N VAL A 7 -1.11 17.41 24.12
CA VAL A 7 -0.83 16.34 25.09
C VAL A 7 -1.87 15.23 24.92
N ILE A 8 -1.41 13.98 24.90
CA ILE A 8 -2.25 12.78 24.93
C ILE A 8 -2.06 12.16 26.31
N THR A 9 -3.14 12.02 27.09
CA THR A 9 -3.09 11.58 28.49
C THR A 9 -3.70 10.22 28.71
N GLY A 10 -3.13 9.43 29.63
CA GLY A 10 -3.75 8.23 30.21
C GLY A 10 -3.89 7.03 29.22
N GLY A 11 -3.30 7.09 28.04
CA GLY A 11 -3.39 6.04 27.05
C GLY A 11 -2.37 4.91 27.26
N ARG A 12 -2.72 3.70 26.82
CA ARG A 12 -1.78 2.58 26.70
C ARG A 12 -0.88 2.81 25.50
N VAL A 13 0.32 3.35 25.75
CA VAL A 13 1.31 3.59 24.70
C VAL A 13 1.99 2.29 24.31
N ILE A 14 1.97 1.99 23.01
CA ILE A 14 2.71 0.88 22.41
C ILE A 14 3.79 1.46 21.49
N ASP A 15 5.06 1.21 21.82
CA ASP A 15 6.19 1.48 20.94
C ASP A 15 6.89 0.17 20.60
N PRO A 16 6.75 -0.33 19.35
CA PRO A 16 7.27 -1.65 18.99
C PRO A 16 8.80 -1.77 19.04
N GLU A 17 9.54 -0.69 18.76
CA GLU A 17 11.00 -0.72 18.75
C GLU A 17 11.59 -0.92 20.16
N THR A 18 11.07 -0.21 21.14
CA THR A 18 11.55 -0.29 22.53
C THR A 18 10.82 -1.36 23.37
N ASN A 19 9.81 -2.01 22.79
CA ASN A 19 8.89 -2.91 23.48
C ASN A 19 8.14 -2.22 24.64
N LEU A 20 7.93 -0.90 24.56
CA LEU A 20 7.08 -0.19 25.50
C LEU A 20 5.62 -0.59 25.30
N ASP A 21 4.98 -1.03 26.36
CA ASP A 21 3.53 -1.33 26.41
C ASP A 21 3.04 -0.97 27.81
N ALA A 22 2.68 0.32 28.01
CA ALA A 22 2.32 0.81 29.33
C ALA A 22 1.50 2.12 29.24
N ILE A 23 0.77 2.43 30.31
CA ILE A 23 0.06 3.72 30.43
C ILE A 23 1.10 4.84 30.51
N ARG A 24 1.02 5.80 29.58
CA ARG A 24 1.89 6.98 29.51
C ARG A 24 1.11 8.21 29.05
N ASN A 25 1.70 9.37 29.31
CA ASN A 25 1.32 10.64 28.70
C ASN A 25 2.33 10.98 27.62
N VAL A 26 1.85 11.49 26.49
CA VAL A 26 2.70 11.88 25.35
C VAL A 26 2.57 13.38 25.15
N GLY A 27 3.68 14.09 25.23
CA GLY A 27 3.75 15.53 24.97
C GLY A 27 4.31 15.81 23.59
N ILE A 28 3.59 16.60 22.80
CA ILE A 28 3.95 16.93 21.41
C ILE A 28 4.27 18.42 21.30
N LYS A 29 5.36 18.74 20.60
CA LYS A 29 5.81 20.12 20.38
C LYS A 29 6.48 20.25 19.03
N GLY A 30 6.02 21.21 18.22
CA GLY A 30 6.60 21.49 16.91
C GLY A 30 6.60 20.26 15.97
N GLY A 31 5.52 19.49 15.98
CA GLY A 31 5.38 18.30 15.14
C GLY A 31 6.12 17.05 15.64
N LYS A 32 6.90 17.15 16.70
CA LYS A 32 7.69 16.04 17.26
C LYS A 32 7.16 15.59 18.62
N ILE A 33 7.37 14.33 18.96
CA ILE A 33 7.18 13.79 20.30
C ILE A 33 8.29 14.35 21.18
N ALA A 34 7.92 15.16 22.17
CA ALA A 34 8.85 15.83 23.06
C ALA A 34 8.91 15.20 24.47
N ALA A 35 7.95 14.35 24.81
CA ALA A 35 7.96 13.58 26.05
C ALA A 35 7.10 12.31 25.94
N VAL A 36 7.57 11.21 26.54
CA VAL A 36 6.80 10.01 26.84
C VAL A 36 7.00 9.68 28.33
N THR A 37 5.97 9.93 29.17
CA THR A 37 6.18 9.98 30.62
C THR A 37 4.98 9.47 31.44
N GLU A 38 5.25 9.05 32.67
CA GLU A 38 4.19 8.78 33.67
C GLU A 38 3.71 10.05 34.39
N LYS A 39 4.50 11.12 34.34
CA LYS A 39 4.17 12.37 35.02
C LYS A 39 3.04 13.10 34.32
N ALA A 40 2.19 13.76 35.05
CA ALA A 40 1.22 14.70 34.49
C ALA A 40 1.95 15.84 33.76
N ILE A 41 1.51 16.13 32.54
CA ILE A 41 2.04 17.20 31.68
C ILE A 41 0.87 18.04 31.14
N GLU A 42 1.16 19.29 30.77
CA GLU A 42 0.15 20.25 30.31
C GLU A 42 0.47 20.76 28.91
N GLY A 43 -0.53 20.83 28.05
CA GLY A 43 -0.44 21.36 26.69
C GLY A 43 -1.51 22.42 26.41
N LYS A 44 -1.42 23.03 25.22
CA LYS A 44 -2.46 23.95 24.71
C LYS A 44 -3.76 23.20 24.44
N GLU A 45 -3.62 21.98 23.90
CA GLU A 45 -4.71 21.04 23.67
C GLU A 45 -4.42 19.73 24.41
N THR A 46 -5.48 19.02 24.81
CA THR A 46 -5.37 17.71 25.48
C THR A 46 -6.36 16.72 24.89
N ILE A 47 -5.87 15.53 24.60
CA ILE A 47 -6.67 14.35 24.25
C ILE A 47 -6.62 13.39 25.43
N ASP A 48 -7.75 13.04 26.00
CA ASP A 48 -7.87 11.95 26.96
C ASP A 48 -7.96 10.62 26.20
N ALA A 49 -6.91 9.81 26.29
CA ALA A 49 -6.82 8.48 25.68
C ALA A 49 -7.05 7.35 26.70
N SER A 50 -7.65 7.63 27.85
CA SER A 50 -7.95 6.61 28.85
C SER A 50 -8.78 5.48 28.24
N GLY A 51 -8.35 4.23 28.45
CA GLY A 51 -8.97 3.04 27.84
C GLY A 51 -8.59 2.77 26.39
N HIS A 52 -7.83 3.64 25.74
CA HIS A 52 -7.40 3.50 24.36
C HIS A 52 -5.92 3.14 24.27
N VAL A 53 -5.53 2.55 23.13
CA VAL A 53 -4.15 2.37 22.72
C VAL A 53 -3.69 3.63 21.98
N VAL A 54 -2.49 4.09 22.31
CA VAL A 54 -1.75 5.15 21.61
C VAL A 54 -0.60 4.48 20.89
N ALA A 55 -0.73 4.31 19.58
CA ALA A 55 0.25 3.65 18.72
C ALA A 55 0.87 4.64 17.75
N PRO A 56 2.05 4.32 17.15
CA PRO A 56 2.53 5.06 15.99
C PRO A 56 1.46 5.08 14.91
N GLY A 57 1.36 6.16 14.16
CA GLY A 57 0.48 6.24 12.99
C GLY A 57 0.78 5.13 12.01
N PHE A 58 -0.26 4.48 11.49
CA PHE A 58 -0.08 3.35 10.58
C PHE A 58 0.55 3.82 9.27
N ILE A 59 1.42 2.97 8.74
CA ILE A 59 2.13 3.16 7.48
C ILE A 59 1.61 2.10 6.51
N ASP A 60 1.14 2.54 5.35
CA ASP A 60 0.65 1.66 4.29
C ASP A 60 1.53 1.82 3.06
N MET A 61 2.37 0.82 2.77
CA MET A 61 3.29 0.87 1.63
C MET A 61 2.67 0.38 0.31
N HIS A 62 1.35 0.16 0.30
CA HIS A 62 0.63 -0.34 -0.85
C HIS A 62 -0.72 0.39 -1.00
N PHE A 63 -0.65 1.65 -1.47
CA PHE A 63 -1.82 2.52 -1.46
C PHE A 63 -1.92 3.35 -2.73
N HIS A 64 -2.82 2.96 -3.66
CA HIS A 64 -2.98 3.58 -4.97
C HIS A 64 -3.87 4.83 -4.99
N ASN A 65 -4.27 5.32 -3.82
CA ASN A 65 -5.11 6.51 -3.65
C ASN A 65 -4.34 7.72 -3.11
N VAL A 66 -3.01 7.69 -3.08
CA VAL A 66 -2.20 8.82 -2.61
C VAL A 66 -2.44 10.02 -3.52
N GLY A 67 -2.83 11.14 -2.91
CA GLY A 67 -3.18 12.35 -3.64
C GLY A 67 -4.68 12.47 -4.00
N TYR A 68 -5.49 11.45 -3.78
CA TYR A 68 -6.94 11.54 -3.96
C TYR A 68 -7.64 11.86 -2.63
N PRO A 69 -8.30 13.03 -2.50
CA PRO A 69 -8.86 13.49 -1.23
C PRO A 69 -9.82 12.49 -0.58
N PHE A 70 -10.67 11.80 -1.35
CA PHE A 70 -11.57 10.78 -0.83
C PHE A 70 -10.82 9.56 -0.29
N GLY A 71 -9.83 9.06 -1.02
CA GLY A 71 -9.01 7.91 -0.62
C GLY A 71 -8.21 8.20 0.65
N VAL A 72 -7.54 9.35 0.71
CA VAL A 72 -6.80 9.80 1.90
C VAL A 72 -7.73 9.96 3.11
N LYS A 73 -8.93 10.51 2.91
CA LYS A 73 -9.96 10.59 3.97
C LYS A 73 -10.30 9.21 4.55
N LEU A 74 -10.42 8.18 3.70
CA LEU A 74 -10.65 6.80 4.16
C LEU A 74 -9.43 6.22 4.90
N ALA A 75 -8.21 6.42 4.36
CA ALA A 75 -6.98 5.97 5.00
C ALA A 75 -6.84 6.54 6.42
N LEU A 76 -7.08 7.83 6.61
CA LEU A 76 -7.07 8.48 7.93
C LEU A 76 -8.11 7.88 8.88
N ARG A 77 -9.28 7.47 8.37
CA ARG A 77 -10.31 6.78 9.16
C ARG A 77 -9.90 5.37 9.57
N ASP A 78 -8.96 4.76 8.85
CA ASP A 78 -8.35 3.46 9.16
C ASP A 78 -7.04 3.60 9.96
N GLY A 79 -6.71 4.83 10.41
CA GLY A 79 -5.54 5.12 11.23
C GLY A 79 -4.23 5.29 10.45
N VAL A 80 -4.28 5.33 9.13
CA VAL A 80 -3.09 5.46 8.28
C VAL A 80 -2.67 6.93 8.21
N THR A 81 -1.49 7.24 8.72
CA THR A 81 -0.87 8.57 8.66
C THR A 81 0.09 8.74 7.49
N THR A 82 0.53 7.61 6.94
CA THR A 82 1.59 7.58 5.91
C THR A 82 1.25 6.54 4.84
N PRO A 83 0.27 6.83 3.96
CA PRO A 83 0.02 6.01 2.77
C PRO A 83 1.07 6.30 1.71
N LEU A 84 1.63 5.26 1.08
CA LEU A 84 2.71 5.33 0.09
C LEU A 84 2.31 4.57 -1.19
N GLU A 85 2.58 5.18 -2.35
CA GLU A 85 2.36 4.58 -3.67
C GLU A 85 3.63 3.88 -4.14
N LEU A 86 3.82 2.62 -3.76
CA LEU A 86 5.09 1.95 -4.01
C LEU A 86 5.04 0.84 -5.07
N GLU A 87 3.89 0.17 -5.28
CA GLU A 87 3.79 -0.91 -6.28
C GLU A 87 3.71 -0.38 -7.70
N LEU A 88 2.77 0.53 -7.97
CA LEU A 88 2.58 1.08 -9.31
C LEU A 88 3.52 2.26 -9.59
N GLY A 89 3.72 3.11 -8.60
CA GLY A 89 4.62 4.24 -8.68
C GLY A 89 4.15 5.39 -9.58
N VAL A 90 5.02 6.37 -9.78
CA VAL A 90 4.73 7.61 -10.53
C VAL A 90 5.89 7.97 -11.47
N TYR A 91 5.62 8.78 -12.50
CA TYR A 91 6.63 9.39 -13.37
C TYR A 91 6.02 10.53 -14.20
N PRO A 92 6.63 11.74 -14.28
CA PRO A 92 7.88 12.15 -13.57
C PRO A 92 7.69 12.29 -12.07
N VAL A 93 8.72 11.92 -11.30
CA VAL A 93 8.64 11.83 -9.83
C VAL A 93 8.57 13.21 -9.20
N ASP A 94 9.41 14.15 -9.61
CA ASP A 94 9.46 15.52 -9.09
C ASP A 94 8.15 16.30 -9.33
N GLU A 95 7.54 16.16 -10.50
CA GLU A 95 6.25 16.79 -10.82
C GLU A 95 5.14 16.25 -9.92
N TRP A 96 5.14 14.95 -9.64
CA TRP A 96 4.16 14.33 -8.76
C TRP A 96 4.31 14.86 -7.31
N TYR A 97 5.53 14.88 -6.75
CA TYR A 97 5.75 15.43 -5.41
C TYR A 97 5.32 16.90 -5.33
N ALA A 98 5.67 17.73 -6.32
CA ALA A 98 5.25 19.13 -6.38
C ALA A 98 3.72 19.29 -6.42
N SER A 99 3.01 18.35 -7.04
CA SER A 99 1.55 18.37 -7.10
C SER A 99 0.87 18.15 -5.75
N GLN A 100 1.53 17.49 -4.80
CA GLN A 100 1.03 17.14 -3.47
C GLN A 100 1.37 18.20 -2.40
N GLU A 101 2.37 19.04 -2.64
CA GLU A 101 2.87 20.00 -1.66
C GLU A 101 1.79 20.94 -1.13
N GLY A 102 1.65 20.99 0.21
CA GLY A 102 0.66 21.81 0.92
C GLY A 102 -0.80 21.39 0.74
N LYS A 103 -1.07 20.23 0.12
CA LYS A 103 -2.43 19.76 -0.19
C LYS A 103 -2.77 18.41 0.46
N SER A 104 -1.81 17.75 1.11
CA SER A 104 -2.03 16.43 1.68
C SER A 104 -2.37 16.46 3.16
N GLN A 105 -3.39 15.71 3.57
CA GLN A 105 -3.78 15.51 4.98
C GLN A 105 -2.92 14.47 5.68
N SER A 106 -2.27 13.58 4.93
CA SER A 106 -1.34 12.54 5.41
C SER A 106 0.05 12.78 4.83
N ASN A 107 1.08 12.17 5.42
CA ASN A 107 2.37 12.07 4.76
C ASN A 107 2.21 11.33 3.42
N TYR A 108 3.11 11.55 2.49
CA TYR A 108 3.02 10.98 1.15
C TYR A 108 4.39 10.68 0.56
N GLY A 109 4.44 9.68 -0.30
CA GLY A 109 5.64 9.30 -1.04
C GLY A 109 5.33 8.26 -2.10
N ALA A 110 6.21 8.13 -3.09
CA ALA A 110 6.02 7.22 -4.19
C ALA A 110 7.33 6.61 -4.68
N SER A 111 7.22 5.44 -5.30
CA SER A 111 8.26 4.82 -6.12
C SER A 111 8.26 5.38 -7.56
N VAL A 112 9.34 5.15 -8.31
CA VAL A 112 9.33 5.35 -9.76
C VAL A 112 8.68 4.14 -10.44
N THR A 113 7.81 4.37 -11.41
CA THR A 113 6.98 3.34 -12.05
C THR A 113 7.64 2.65 -13.23
N SER A 114 7.73 1.32 -13.23
CA SER A 114 8.13 0.55 -14.41
C SER A 114 7.06 0.52 -15.49
N ILE A 115 5.78 0.39 -15.10
CA ILE A 115 4.65 0.36 -16.04
C ILE A 115 4.49 1.69 -16.77
N GLY A 116 4.49 2.80 -16.04
CA GLY A 116 4.32 4.14 -16.62
C GLY A 116 5.46 4.52 -17.57
N ILE A 117 6.68 4.12 -17.26
CA ILE A 117 7.83 4.29 -18.16
C ILE A 117 7.63 3.46 -19.43
N ARG A 118 7.23 2.18 -19.30
CA ARG A 118 6.93 1.35 -20.49
C ARG A 118 5.80 1.94 -21.32
N GLU A 119 4.73 2.45 -20.70
CA GLU A 119 3.65 3.12 -21.46
C GLU A 119 4.21 4.30 -22.27
N ARG A 120 5.03 5.16 -21.67
CA ARG A 120 5.66 6.28 -22.38
C ARG A 120 6.58 5.87 -23.53
N LEU A 121 7.28 4.74 -23.37
CA LEU A 121 8.19 4.21 -24.41
C LEU A 121 7.43 3.54 -25.56
N HIS A 122 6.33 2.84 -25.29
CA HIS A 122 5.51 2.17 -26.29
C HIS A 122 4.40 3.03 -26.86
N ASN A 123 4.01 4.10 -26.15
CA ASN A 123 3.01 5.08 -26.54
C ASN A 123 3.52 6.51 -26.29
N PRO A 124 4.37 7.07 -27.18
CA PRO A 124 5.00 8.38 -26.95
C PRO A 124 4.03 9.56 -26.87
N SER A 125 2.75 9.36 -27.21
CA SER A 125 1.70 10.38 -27.04
C SER A 125 1.21 10.50 -25.59
N PHE A 126 1.42 9.45 -24.76
CA PHE A 126 1.07 9.44 -23.36
C PHE A 126 2.03 10.34 -22.55
N LYS A 127 1.48 11.34 -21.87
CA LYS A 127 2.27 12.34 -21.11
C LYS A 127 1.87 12.44 -19.65
N GLU A 128 0.77 11.86 -19.27
CA GLU A 128 0.22 11.90 -17.92
C GLU A 128 1.20 11.26 -16.91
N THR A 129 1.20 11.77 -15.68
CA THR A 129 1.89 11.15 -14.55
C THR A 129 1.19 9.86 -14.20
N PHE A 130 1.94 8.75 -14.20
CA PHE A 130 1.37 7.45 -13.84
C PHE A 130 0.79 7.48 -12.41
N CYS A 131 0.01 6.47 -12.06
CA CYS A 131 -0.73 6.32 -10.82
C CYS A 131 -1.86 7.34 -10.62
N GLY A 132 -1.60 8.64 -10.66
CA GLY A 132 -2.64 9.64 -10.55
C GLY A 132 -3.59 9.61 -11.76
N GLU A 133 -3.07 9.94 -12.90
CA GLU A 133 -3.86 10.20 -14.10
C GLU A 133 -4.13 8.94 -14.91
N MET A 134 -3.19 8.02 -14.98
CA MET A 134 -3.38 6.77 -15.72
C MET A 134 -4.43 5.87 -15.07
N LEU A 135 -4.45 5.72 -13.73
CA LEU A 135 -5.50 4.96 -13.06
C LEU A 135 -6.87 5.62 -13.25
N LEU A 136 -6.94 6.95 -13.18
CA LEU A 136 -8.17 7.67 -13.43
C LEU A 136 -8.65 7.52 -14.88
N ASP A 137 -7.74 7.59 -15.84
CA ASP A 137 -8.01 7.40 -17.26
C ASP A 137 -8.54 5.97 -17.53
N ILE A 138 -7.90 4.97 -16.90
CA ILE A 138 -8.34 3.57 -16.98
C ILE A 138 -9.74 3.36 -16.39
N MET A 139 -10.04 4.00 -15.26
CA MET A 139 -11.29 3.78 -14.53
C MET A 139 -12.46 4.65 -15.04
N ALA A 140 -12.19 5.75 -15.75
CA ALA A 140 -13.21 6.69 -16.17
C ALA A 140 -14.09 6.14 -17.30
N ASP A 141 -13.52 5.75 -18.40
CA ASP A 141 -14.18 5.04 -19.51
C ASP A 141 -13.11 4.25 -20.29
N PRO A 142 -13.17 2.91 -20.25
CA PRO A 142 -12.22 2.08 -20.98
C PRO A 142 -12.18 2.31 -22.50
N LYS A 143 -13.23 2.92 -23.09
CA LYS A 143 -13.29 3.19 -24.52
C LYS A 143 -12.58 4.49 -24.90
N ASP A 144 -12.47 5.41 -23.95
CA ASP A 144 -11.85 6.73 -24.13
C ASP A 144 -10.45 6.80 -23.50
N SER A 145 -9.95 5.68 -22.98
CA SER A 145 -8.62 5.59 -22.34
C SER A 145 -7.52 5.99 -23.35
N LYS A 146 -6.63 6.85 -22.88
CA LYS A 146 -5.43 7.26 -23.63
C LYS A 146 -4.29 6.27 -23.51
N THR A 147 -4.38 5.36 -22.54
CA THR A 147 -3.40 4.30 -22.35
C THR A 147 -3.52 3.25 -23.46
N SER A 148 -2.38 2.65 -23.82
CA SER A 148 -2.34 1.53 -24.76
C SER A 148 -2.03 0.24 -23.99
N MET A 149 -2.50 -0.91 -24.50
CA MET A 149 -2.08 -2.21 -23.93
C MET A 149 -0.69 -2.63 -24.39
N LYS A 150 0.03 -1.80 -25.17
CA LYS A 150 1.38 -2.09 -25.66
C LYS A 150 2.39 -2.20 -24.54
N TRP A 151 2.25 -1.38 -23.51
CA TRP A 151 3.08 -1.44 -22.32
C TRP A 151 3.08 -2.83 -21.64
N SER A 152 1.97 -3.55 -21.75
CA SER A 152 1.76 -4.88 -21.18
C SER A 152 2.20 -6.00 -22.13
N THR A 153 1.97 -5.85 -23.44
CA THR A 153 2.02 -6.96 -24.42
C THR A 153 3.18 -6.92 -25.39
N GLU A 154 3.76 -5.74 -25.67
CA GLU A 154 4.85 -5.61 -26.64
C GLU A 154 6.23 -5.68 -25.98
N HIS A 155 7.15 -6.40 -26.59
CA HIS A 155 8.56 -6.42 -26.17
C HIS A 155 9.23 -5.09 -26.48
N SER A 156 10.07 -4.62 -25.55
CA SER A 156 10.89 -3.43 -25.75
C SER A 156 12.07 -3.72 -26.72
N THR A 157 12.39 -2.74 -27.56
CA THR A 157 13.62 -2.77 -28.36
C THR A 157 14.84 -2.53 -27.46
N PRO A 158 16.07 -2.86 -27.90
CA PRO A 158 17.28 -2.53 -27.14
C PRO A 158 17.39 -1.06 -26.75
N GLU A 159 17.00 -0.14 -27.63
CA GLU A 159 17.03 1.30 -27.38
C GLU A 159 15.97 1.70 -26.35
N GLN A 160 14.80 1.04 -26.34
CA GLN A 160 13.78 1.24 -25.33
C GLN A 160 14.23 0.71 -23.96
N ILE A 161 14.94 -0.43 -23.91
CA ILE A 161 15.49 -0.99 -22.66
C ILE A 161 16.56 -0.06 -22.07
N GLU A 162 17.47 0.48 -22.91
CA GLU A 162 18.44 1.49 -22.46
C GLU A 162 17.73 2.71 -21.87
N LYS A 163 16.74 3.24 -22.60
CA LYS A 163 15.96 4.40 -22.14
C LYS A 163 15.14 4.12 -20.89
N PHE A 164 14.62 2.90 -20.73
CA PHE A 164 13.93 2.45 -19.53
C PHE A 164 14.84 2.56 -18.29
N GLY A 165 16.08 2.10 -18.39
CA GLY A 165 17.07 2.22 -17.33
C GLY A 165 17.41 3.68 -16.99
N GLU A 166 17.56 4.57 -17.98
CA GLU A 166 17.81 5.99 -17.77
C GLU A 166 16.64 6.67 -17.04
N MET A 167 15.40 6.35 -17.42
CA MET A 167 14.20 6.95 -16.80
C MET A 167 13.98 6.43 -15.37
N LEU A 168 14.35 5.18 -15.06
CA LEU A 168 14.37 4.69 -13.68
C LEU A 168 15.42 5.44 -12.84
N ASP A 169 16.62 5.64 -13.36
CA ASP A 169 17.69 6.38 -12.71
C ASP A 169 17.30 7.86 -12.44
N GLU A 170 16.66 8.49 -13.43
CA GLU A 170 16.09 9.83 -13.29
C GLU A 170 15.09 9.90 -12.12
N GLY A 171 14.09 9.00 -12.09
CA GLY A 171 13.10 8.99 -11.02
C GLY A 171 13.69 8.74 -9.64
N LEU A 172 14.67 7.84 -9.53
CA LEU A 172 15.39 7.59 -8.27
C LEU A 172 16.19 8.83 -7.84
N SER A 173 16.87 9.51 -8.76
CA SER A 173 17.63 10.73 -8.49
C SER A 173 16.73 11.91 -8.06
N GLN A 174 15.48 11.92 -8.49
CA GLN A 174 14.47 12.91 -8.11
C GLN A 174 13.87 12.65 -6.71
N GLY A 175 14.20 11.49 -6.10
CA GLY A 175 13.84 11.16 -4.72
C GLY A 175 12.69 10.17 -4.59
N SER A 176 12.43 9.33 -5.57
CA SER A 176 11.50 8.21 -5.37
C SER A 176 12.00 7.26 -4.28
N ILE A 177 11.08 6.69 -3.52
CA ILE A 177 11.38 5.75 -2.41
C ILE A 177 12.03 4.45 -2.91
N GLY A 178 11.83 4.12 -4.16
CA GLY A 178 12.38 2.94 -4.81
C GLY A 178 11.75 2.74 -6.18
N VAL A 179 11.68 1.51 -6.65
CA VAL A 179 11.11 1.16 -7.96
C VAL A 179 9.83 0.35 -7.77
N GLY A 180 8.72 0.80 -8.34
CA GLY A 180 7.49 0.05 -8.47
C GLY A 180 7.54 -0.85 -9.70
N HIS A 181 7.46 -2.17 -9.51
CA HIS A 181 7.58 -3.15 -10.57
C HIS A 181 6.43 -4.15 -10.58
N ALA A 182 5.31 -3.75 -11.15
CA ALA A 182 4.13 -4.58 -11.23
C ALA A 182 4.16 -5.48 -12.48
N VAL A 183 5.17 -6.35 -12.56
CA VAL A 183 5.45 -7.22 -13.72
C VAL A 183 4.33 -8.23 -13.99
N GLY A 184 3.52 -8.57 -13.00
CA GLY A 184 2.35 -9.43 -13.17
C GLY A 184 1.30 -8.89 -14.15
N TYR A 185 1.29 -7.58 -14.40
CA TYR A 185 0.47 -6.95 -15.44
C TYR A 185 1.16 -6.92 -16.83
N MET A 186 2.42 -7.38 -16.92
CA MET A 186 3.25 -7.30 -18.12
C MET A 186 3.91 -8.65 -18.43
N VAL A 187 3.25 -9.76 -18.08
CA VAL A 187 3.85 -11.11 -18.13
C VAL A 187 4.47 -11.43 -19.47
N ALA A 188 3.75 -11.14 -20.56
CA ALA A 188 4.18 -11.42 -21.92
C ALA A 188 5.13 -10.36 -22.48
N GLY A 189 4.96 -9.09 -22.13
CA GLY A 189 5.70 -7.98 -22.79
C GLY A 189 7.01 -7.59 -22.10
N CYS A 190 7.08 -7.72 -20.76
CA CYS A 190 8.25 -7.31 -20.00
C CYS A 190 9.32 -8.41 -19.97
N SER A 191 10.52 -8.10 -20.45
CA SER A 191 11.66 -9.03 -20.43
C SER A 191 12.26 -9.16 -19.03
N GLN A 192 13.03 -10.25 -18.82
CA GLN A 192 13.82 -10.41 -17.59
C GLN A 192 14.90 -9.33 -17.47
N GLU A 193 15.41 -8.82 -18.60
CA GLU A 193 16.39 -7.74 -18.61
C GLU A 193 15.83 -6.45 -18.00
N GLU A 194 14.58 -6.11 -18.32
CA GLU A 194 13.88 -4.97 -17.71
C GLU A 194 13.65 -5.18 -16.20
N SER A 195 13.28 -6.39 -15.77
CA SER A 195 13.15 -6.73 -14.34
C SER A 195 14.49 -6.64 -13.61
N ILE A 196 15.58 -7.09 -14.23
CA ILE A 196 16.95 -6.97 -13.70
C ILE A 196 17.34 -5.51 -13.57
N LEU A 197 17.05 -4.66 -14.57
CA LEU A 197 17.33 -3.22 -14.53
C LEU A 197 16.58 -2.53 -13.37
N CYS A 198 15.34 -2.92 -13.06
CA CYS A 198 14.64 -2.39 -11.90
C CYS A 198 15.43 -2.61 -10.61
N GLN A 199 15.94 -3.84 -10.38
CA GLN A 199 16.73 -4.13 -9.18
C GLN A 199 18.11 -3.47 -9.21
N GLN A 200 18.75 -3.44 -10.38
CA GLN A 200 20.06 -2.80 -10.55
C GLN A 200 20.01 -1.31 -10.25
N MET A 201 18.99 -0.62 -10.76
CA MET A 201 18.81 0.81 -10.49
C MET A 201 18.44 1.06 -9.03
N ALA A 202 17.53 0.30 -8.44
CA ALA A 202 17.23 0.40 -7.01
C ALA A 202 18.48 0.16 -6.14
N GLY A 203 19.24 -0.89 -6.42
CA GLY A 203 20.48 -1.22 -5.71
C GLY A 203 21.54 -0.11 -5.76
N LYS A 204 21.67 0.62 -6.87
CA LYS A 204 22.55 1.79 -7.01
C LYS A 204 22.27 2.86 -5.95
N TYR A 205 21.00 3.01 -5.53
CA TYR A 205 20.57 3.98 -4.51
C TYR A 205 20.38 3.35 -3.13
N GLY A 206 20.66 2.05 -2.97
CA GLY A 206 20.34 1.30 -1.75
C GLY A 206 18.84 1.21 -1.48
N ALA A 207 18.02 1.43 -2.50
CA ALA A 207 16.56 1.47 -2.40
C ALA A 207 15.93 0.09 -2.62
N ALA A 208 14.61 -0.02 -2.41
CA ALA A 208 13.87 -1.26 -2.61
C ALA A 208 13.14 -1.29 -3.96
N VAL A 209 12.86 -2.53 -4.44
CA VAL A 209 11.88 -2.79 -5.49
C VAL A 209 10.61 -3.34 -4.85
N PHE A 210 9.46 -2.77 -5.22
CA PHE A 210 8.13 -3.18 -4.77
C PHE A 210 7.46 -3.95 -5.89
N VAL A 211 7.17 -5.23 -5.64
CA VAL A 211 6.92 -6.19 -6.72
C VAL A 211 5.52 -6.77 -6.66
N HIS A 212 4.74 -6.55 -7.73
CA HIS A 212 3.69 -7.48 -8.11
C HIS A 212 4.33 -8.55 -9.00
N GLY A 213 4.58 -9.74 -8.45
CA GLY A 213 5.34 -10.80 -9.14
C GLY A 213 4.71 -11.22 -10.46
N ARG A 214 5.55 -11.72 -11.38
CA ARG A 214 5.13 -12.10 -12.73
C ARG A 214 4.01 -13.14 -12.75
N PHE A 215 4.00 -14.06 -11.78
CA PHE A 215 3.04 -15.16 -11.72
C PHE A 215 2.22 -15.11 -10.45
N SER A 216 0.92 -15.36 -10.60
CA SER A 216 -0.04 -15.55 -9.52
C SER A 216 -0.67 -16.91 -9.66
N GLY A 217 -0.33 -17.85 -8.77
CA GLY A 217 -0.80 -19.21 -8.87
C GLY A 217 -0.04 -20.19 -8.00
N GLN A 218 -0.49 -21.42 -7.97
CA GLN A 218 0.07 -22.52 -7.17
C GLN A 218 0.47 -23.75 -8.01
N MET A 219 0.33 -23.66 -9.34
CA MET A 219 0.61 -24.78 -10.24
C MET A 219 1.80 -24.49 -11.14
N PRO A 220 2.77 -25.42 -11.22
CA PRO A 220 3.87 -25.29 -12.18
C PRO A 220 3.38 -25.20 -13.64
N PRO A 221 4.12 -24.52 -14.53
CA PRO A 221 5.41 -23.86 -14.28
C PRO A 221 5.29 -22.42 -13.76
N SER A 222 4.10 -21.87 -13.65
CA SER A 222 3.84 -20.45 -13.42
C SER A 222 3.39 -20.16 -11.98
N SER A 223 4.01 -20.80 -10.98
CA SER A 223 3.68 -20.56 -9.58
C SER A 223 4.19 -19.20 -9.08
N GLY A 224 3.54 -18.66 -8.04
CA GLY A 224 3.96 -17.41 -7.40
C GLY A 224 5.41 -17.46 -6.89
N ILE A 225 5.84 -18.61 -6.38
CA ILE A 225 7.24 -18.81 -5.94
C ILE A 225 8.22 -18.57 -7.10
N LEU A 226 7.92 -18.99 -8.33
CA LEU A 226 8.78 -18.70 -9.47
C LEU A 226 8.89 -17.20 -9.73
N GLY A 227 7.78 -16.46 -9.59
CA GLY A 227 7.79 -15.01 -9.70
C GLY A 227 8.63 -14.33 -8.61
N PHE A 228 8.66 -14.88 -7.39
CA PHE A 228 9.53 -14.39 -6.32
C PHE A 228 11.00 -14.67 -6.61
N LEU A 229 11.32 -15.87 -7.05
CA LEU A 229 12.70 -16.24 -7.41
C LEU A 229 13.26 -15.40 -8.56
N GLU A 230 12.43 -14.97 -9.50
CA GLU A 230 12.84 -14.07 -10.60
C GLU A 230 13.51 -12.80 -10.09
N MET A 231 12.98 -12.21 -9.00
CA MET A 231 13.49 -10.97 -8.43
C MET A 231 14.56 -11.18 -7.35
N MET A 232 14.54 -12.30 -6.64
CA MET A 232 15.53 -12.59 -5.59
C MET A 232 16.94 -12.76 -6.16
N GLY A 233 17.07 -13.32 -7.36
CA GLY A 233 18.37 -13.47 -8.03
C GLY A 233 19.05 -12.13 -8.32
N PRO A 234 18.41 -11.17 -8.99
CA PRO A 234 18.93 -9.83 -9.18
C PRO A 234 19.23 -9.07 -7.88
N GLN A 235 18.39 -9.24 -6.84
CA GLN A 235 18.62 -8.62 -5.53
C GLN A 235 19.93 -9.11 -4.89
N GLU A 236 20.23 -10.38 -4.94
CA GLU A 236 21.48 -10.93 -4.43
C GLU A 236 22.71 -10.35 -5.15
N VAL A 237 22.58 -10.01 -6.44
CA VAL A 237 23.69 -9.47 -7.26
C VAL A 237 23.87 -7.97 -7.05
N TYR A 238 22.77 -7.21 -7.03
CA TYR A 238 22.80 -5.74 -7.08
C TYR A 238 22.52 -5.07 -5.74
N GLY A 239 22.02 -5.83 -4.74
CA GLY A 239 21.62 -5.28 -3.43
C GLY A 239 20.29 -4.52 -3.49
N GLY A 240 20.05 -3.71 -2.47
CA GLY A 240 18.77 -3.06 -2.22
C GLY A 240 17.75 -4.00 -1.56
N GLY A 241 16.53 -3.53 -1.34
CA GLY A 241 15.45 -4.31 -0.75
C GLY A 241 14.51 -4.92 -1.78
N LEU A 242 13.74 -5.91 -1.34
CA LEU A 242 12.60 -6.48 -2.06
C LEU A 242 11.37 -6.50 -1.18
N VAL A 243 10.26 -6.00 -1.69
CA VAL A 243 8.92 -6.17 -1.11
C VAL A 243 8.06 -6.91 -2.11
N PHE A 244 7.59 -8.10 -1.74
CA PHE A 244 6.56 -8.77 -2.51
C PHE A 244 5.19 -8.37 -1.98
N GLN A 245 4.47 -7.59 -2.79
CA GLN A 245 3.15 -7.07 -2.47
C GLN A 245 2.11 -8.18 -2.51
N HIS A 246 1.02 -8.05 -1.68
CA HIS A 246 -0.12 -8.98 -1.61
C HIS A 246 0.27 -10.46 -1.85
N MET A 247 1.35 -10.93 -1.17
CA MET A 247 1.98 -12.21 -1.50
C MET A 247 1.04 -13.42 -1.38
N THR A 248 0.02 -13.37 -0.50
CA THR A 248 -0.99 -14.44 -0.40
C THR A 248 -1.86 -14.55 -1.65
N ALA A 249 -2.09 -13.43 -2.35
CA ALA A 249 -2.81 -13.41 -3.61
C ALA A 249 -1.96 -13.97 -4.77
N GLN A 250 -0.63 -13.97 -4.63
CA GLN A 250 0.29 -14.50 -5.64
C GLN A 250 0.66 -15.97 -5.39
N ALA A 251 1.01 -16.31 -4.14
CA ALA A 251 1.46 -17.66 -3.79
C ALA A 251 0.31 -18.61 -3.42
N LEU A 252 -0.87 -18.11 -3.08
CA LEU A 252 -2.04 -18.91 -2.68
C LEU A 252 -1.68 -19.95 -1.60
N SER A 253 -1.93 -21.24 -1.84
CA SER A 253 -1.56 -22.34 -0.91
C SER A 253 -0.04 -22.51 -0.71
N GLU A 254 0.79 -21.91 -1.57
CA GLU A 254 2.26 -21.90 -1.43
C GLU A 254 2.79 -20.74 -0.58
N THR A 255 1.92 -19.97 0.08
CA THR A 255 2.32 -18.81 0.91
C THR A 255 3.31 -19.21 2.01
N MET A 256 3.05 -20.26 2.77
CA MET A 256 3.95 -20.68 3.83
C MET A 256 5.31 -21.19 3.31
N PRO A 257 5.38 -22.06 2.28
CA PRO A 257 6.65 -22.39 1.62
C PRO A 257 7.41 -21.17 1.08
N ALA A 258 6.72 -20.15 0.56
CA ALA A 258 7.35 -18.93 0.12
C ALA A 258 7.94 -18.11 1.28
N LEU A 259 7.25 -18.04 2.42
CA LEU A 259 7.75 -17.38 3.63
C LEU A 259 8.97 -18.10 4.22
N GLU A 260 8.99 -19.43 4.22
CA GLU A 260 10.16 -20.22 4.60
C GLU A 260 11.37 -19.91 3.69
N LEU A 261 11.13 -19.73 2.39
CA LEU A 261 12.16 -19.31 1.44
C LEU A 261 12.69 -17.91 1.79
N PHE A 262 11.80 -16.96 2.11
CA PHE A 262 12.21 -15.60 2.51
C PHE A 262 13.01 -15.60 3.81
N ASP A 263 12.61 -16.39 4.79
CA ASP A 263 13.36 -16.52 6.07
C ASP A 263 14.76 -17.10 5.82
N GLY A 264 14.87 -18.12 4.96
CA GLY A 264 16.16 -18.68 4.55
C GLY A 264 17.05 -17.66 3.84
N ALA A 265 16.47 -16.82 2.99
CA ALA A 265 17.18 -15.76 2.28
C ALA A 265 17.61 -14.64 3.24
N ARG A 266 16.71 -14.19 4.14
CA ARG A 266 17.03 -13.18 5.17
C ARG A 266 18.15 -13.62 6.10
N ALA A 267 18.18 -14.90 6.48
CA ALA A 267 19.26 -15.46 7.28
C ALA A 267 20.63 -15.39 6.58
N LYS A 268 20.66 -15.22 5.25
CA LYS A 268 21.86 -15.00 4.43
C LYS A 268 22.11 -13.52 4.09
N GLY A 269 21.30 -12.61 4.62
CA GLY A 269 21.47 -11.17 4.41
C GLY A 269 20.62 -10.56 3.30
N VAL A 270 19.81 -11.34 2.59
CA VAL A 270 18.86 -10.82 1.59
C VAL A 270 17.80 -9.96 2.26
N GLN A 271 17.62 -8.74 1.79
CA GLN A 271 16.62 -7.81 2.31
C GLN A 271 15.28 -8.04 1.60
N VAL A 272 14.47 -8.97 2.11
CA VAL A 272 13.17 -9.34 1.52
C VAL A 272 12.08 -9.42 2.57
N ILE A 273 10.89 -8.87 2.28
CA ILE A 273 9.67 -9.01 3.08
C ILE A 273 8.46 -9.27 2.19
N GLY A 274 7.42 -9.88 2.77
CA GLY A 274 6.11 -10.04 2.15
C GLY A 274 5.09 -9.10 2.76
N GLU A 275 4.27 -8.46 1.92
CA GLU A 275 3.13 -7.65 2.33
C GLU A 275 1.85 -8.45 2.10
N ILE A 276 0.87 -8.31 3.00
CA ILE A 276 -0.41 -9.02 2.96
C ILE A 276 -1.52 -8.08 3.40
N TYR A 277 -2.61 -8.01 2.63
CA TYR A 277 -3.86 -7.40 3.10
C TYR A 277 -4.80 -8.45 3.71
N PRO A 278 -5.62 -8.09 4.72
CA PRO A 278 -6.37 -9.07 5.52
C PRO A 278 -7.70 -9.50 4.88
N TYR A 279 -7.72 -9.73 3.57
CA TYR A 279 -8.90 -10.19 2.82
C TYR A 279 -8.51 -11.33 1.87
N ASN A 280 -9.44 -12.27 1.62
CA ASN A 280 -9.25 -13.42 0.76
C ASN A 280 -9.69 -13.17 -0.70
N TYR A 281 -9.97 -11.94 -1.05
CA TYR A 281 -10.27 -11.48 -2.41
C TYR A 281 -9.53 -10.17 -2.68
N GLY A 282 -9.29 -9.90 -3.96
CA GLY A 282 -8.59 -8.72 -4.44
C GLY A 282 -9.44 -7.89 -5.38
N ALA A 283 -8.88 -6.77 -5.84
CA ALA A 283 -9.45 -5.97 -6.93
C ALA A 283 -8.39 -5.77 -8.00
N SER A 284 -8.82 -5.75 -9.26
CA SER A 284 -7.97 -5.60 -10.43
C SER A 284 -8.81 -5.15 -11.64
N ILE A 285 -8.23 -5.31 -12.83
CA ILE A 285 -8.91 -5.14 -14.11
C ILE A 285 -9.16 -6.50 -14.75
N VAL A 286 -10.27 -6.65 -15.48
CA VAL A 286 -10.67 -7.95 -16.07
C VAL A 286 -9.67 -8.45 -17.11
N GLY A 287 -8.92 -7.57 -17.76
CA GLY A 287 -7.88 -7.91 -18.74
C GLY A 287 -6.50 -8.19 -18.15
N ALA A 288 -6.35 -8.30 -16.83
CA ALA A 288 -5.08 -8.66 -16.21
C ALA A 288 -4.62 -10.06 -16.66
N ASP A 289 -3.37 -10.20 -17.05
CA ASP A 289 -2.79 -11.43 -17.61
C ASP A 289 -2.96 -12.65 -16.68
N TYR A 290 -2.85 -12.46 -15.38
CA TYR A 290 -3.01 -13.56 -14.41
C TYR A 290 -4.45 -14.02 -14.21
N LEU A 291 -5.45 -13.27 -14.71
CA LEU A 291 -6.88 -13.62 -14.65
C LEU A 291 -7.39 -14.29 -15.94
N VAL A 292 -6.58 -14.45 -16.97
CA VAL A 292 -7.01 -15.19 -18.16
C VAL A 292 -7.41 -16.62 -17.79
N PRO A 293 -8.42 -17.24 -18.47
CA PRO A 293 -8.99 -18.53 -18.09
C PRO A 293 -7.98 -19.65 -17.89
N ASP A 294 -6.95 -19.68 -18.71
CA ASP A 294 -5.88 -20.68 -18.64
C ASP A 294 -5.00 -20.54 -17.38
N ASN A 295 -5.02 -19.37 -16.74
CA ASN A 295 -4.32 -19.10 -15.49
C ASN A 295 -5.25 -19.17 -14.28
N TYR A 296 -6.38 -18.45 -14.30
CA TYR A 296 -7.26 -18.30 -13.15
C TYR A 296 -7.90 -19.63 -12.71
N GLY A 297 -8.41 -20.41 -13.65
CA GLY A 297 -8.98 -21.73 -13.38
C GLY A 297 -7.93 -22.72 -12.90
N PRO A 298 -6.98 -23.14 -13.75
CA PRO A 298 -5.99 -24.16 -13.42
C PRO A 298 -5.04 -23.75 -12.27
N ASN A 299 -4.56 -22.50 -12.27
CA ASN A 299 -3.54 -22.06 -11.31
C ASN A 299 -4.11 -21.67 -9.95
N MET A 300 -5.31 -21.06 -9.91
CA MET A 300 -5.94 -20.59 -8.67
C MET A 300 -7.09 -21.48 -8.18
N GLY A 301 -7.53 -22.46 -8.97
CA GLY A 301 -8.67 -23.31 -8.62
C GLY A 301 -9.99 -22.54 -8.52
N ARG A 302 -10.17 -21.51 -9.35
CA ARG A 302 -11.31 -20.58 -9.34
C ARG A 302 -12.10 -20.65 -10.65
N GLU A 303 -13.31 -20.11 -10.63
CA GLU A 303 -14.22 -20.08 -11.78
C GLU A 303 -14.63 -18.65 -12.12
N TYR A 304 -15.25 -18.44 -13.29
CA TYR A 304 -15.74 -17.10 -13.71
C TYR A 304 -16.65 -16.45 -12.67
N LYS A 305 -17.52 -17.23 -11.99
CA LYS A 305 -18.41 -16.74 -10.93
C LYS A 305 -17.67 -16.14 -9.71
N ASP A 306 -16.39 -16.45 -9.56
CA ASP A 306 -15.53 -15.93 -8.48
C ASP A 306 -14.93 -14.55 -8.83
N ILE A 307 -15.21 -14.06 -10.05
CA ILE A 307 -14.88 -12.70 -10.51
C ILE A 307 -16.16 -11.87 -10.48
N ILE A 308 -16.14 -10.74 -9.81
CA ILE A 308 -17.28 -9.85 -9.58
C ILE A 308 -17.03 -8.53 -10.32
N GLU A 309 -17.90 -8.14 -11.23
CA GLU A 309 -17.84 -6.81 -11.88
C GLU A 309 -18.16 -5.73 -10.84
N THR A 310 -17.21 -4.84 -10.55
CA THR A 310 -17.31 -3.87 -9.43
C THR A 310 -18.48 -2.89 -9.60
N ALA A 311 -18.78 -2.49 -10.82
CA ALA A 311 -19.81 -1.49 -11.10
C ALA A 311 -21.23 -1.95 -10.72
N ASN A 312 -21.54 -3.24 -10.91
CA ASN A 312 -22.89 -3.77 -10.72
C ASN A 312 -22.94 -4.88 -9.63
N LEU A 313 -21.79 -5.29 -9.10
CA LEU A 313 -21.62 -6.33 -8.07
C LEU A 313 -22.18 -7.70 -8.49
N GLN A 314 -22.16 -7.99 -9.80
CA GLN A 314 -22.59 -9.27 -10.32
C GLN A 314 -21.40 -10.19 -10.62
N PRO A 315 -21.51 -11.49 -10.29
CA PRO A 315 -20.57 -12.50 -10.74
C PRO A 315 -20.53 -12.57 -12.26
N LEU A 316 -19.34 -12.77 -12.84
CA LEU A 316 -19.20 -12.95 -14.28
C LEU A 316 -19.64 -14.34 -14.72
N THR A 317 -20.23 -14.38 -15.94
CA THR A 317 -20.30 -15.60 -16.74
C THR A 317 -19.13 -15.64 -17.72
N LYS A 318 -18.90 -16.80 -18.34
CA LYS A 318 -17.85 -16.93 -19.38
C LYS A 318 -18.08 -15.91 -20.52
N GLU A 319 -19.31 -15.79 -20.99
CA GLU A 319 -19.67 -14.90 -22.10
C GLU A 319 -19.40 -13.44 -21.72
N ARG A 320 -19.77 -13.02 -20.50
CA ARG A 320 -19.53 -11.65 -20.04
C ARG A 320 -18.03 -11.37 -19.84
N TYR A 321 -17.29 -12.34 -19.34
CA TYR A 321 -15.83 -12.23 -19.23
C TYR A 321 -15.18 -12.02 -20.62
N GLU A 322 -15.49 -12.88 -21.59
CA GLU A 322 -14.94 -12.79 -22.95
C GLU A 322 -15.35 -11.48 -23.66
N GLU A 323 -16.58 -11.01 -23.45
CA GLU A 323 -17.02 -9.70 -23.93
C GLU A 323 -16.18 -8.56 -23.35
N LEU A 324 -16.04 -8.52 -22.02
CA LEU A 324 -15.29 -7.47 -21.33
C LEU A 324 -13.80 -7.46 -21.73
N VAL A 325 -13.14 -8.60 -21.75
CA VAL A 325 -11.72 -8.69 -22.17
C VAL A 325 -11.53 -8.16 -23.58
N LYS A 326 -12.49 -8.40 -24.47
CA LYS A 326 -12.42 -7.94 -25.87
C LYS A 326 -12.76 -6.45 -26.05
N THR A 327 -13.74 -5.94 -25.30
CA THR A 327 -14.32 -4.61 -25.55
C THR A 327 -13.95 -3.58 -24.53
N ALA A 328 -13.61 -3.98 -23.30
CA ALA A 328 -13.33 -3.11 -22.15
C ALA A 328 -12.39 -3.80 -21.14
N PRO A 329 -11.14 -4.18 -21.54
CA PRO A 329 -10.22 -4.97 -20.70
C PRO A 329 -9.82 -4.28 -19.39
N MET A 330 -10.00 -2.97 -19.31
CA MET A 330 -9.70 -2.17 -18.12
C MET A 330 -10.88 -2.08 -17.13
N THR A 331 -11.96 -2.85 -17.36
CA THR A 331 -13.09 -2.89 -16.42
C THR A 331 -12.66 -3.37 -15.05
N SER A 332 -12.99 -2.58 -14.01
CA SER A 332 -12.70 -2.90 -12.61
C SER A 332 -13.48 -4.12 -12.14
N ILE A 333 -12.79 -5.05 -11.52
CA ILE A 333 -13.37 -6.28 -10.95
C ILE A 333 -12.85 -6.52 -9.53
N MET A 334 -13.58 -7.31 -8.77
CA MET A 334 -13.09 -7.99 -7.57
C MET A 334 -13.04 -9.49 -7.85
N PHE A 335 -12.10 -10.19 -7.24
CA PHE A 335 -11.95 -11.63 -7.50
C PHE A 335 -11.44 -12.37 -6.26
N TYR A 336 -11.97 -13.55 -6.01
CA TYR A 336 -11.45 -14.43 -4.95
C TYR A 336 -10.09 -14.99 -5.35
N ASN A 337 -9.15 -15.02 -4.39
CA ASN A 337 -7.80 -15.55 -4.58
C ASN A 337 -7.47 -16.60 -3.51
N ALA A 338 -6.69 -16.26 -2.49
CA ALA A 338 -6.35 -17.18 -1.39
C ALA A 338 -7.57 -17.55 -0.51
N THR A 339 -7.42 -18.54 0.35
CA THR A 339 -8.41 -18.84 1.40
C THR A 339 -8.20 -17.90 2.60
N GLU A 340 -9.22 -17.72 3.44
CA GLU A 340 -9.07 -16.93 4.68
C GLU A 340 -7.98 -17.52 5.59
N GLU A 341 -7.90 -18.85 5.67
CA GLU A 341 -6.90 -19.54 6.47
C GLU A 341 -5.47 -19.18 6.02
N THR A 342 -5.20 -19.26 4.70
CA THR A 342 -3.92 -18.85 4.12
C THR A 342 -3.57 -17.39 4.45
N VAL A 343 -4.56 -16.50 4.36
CA VAL A 343 -4.35 -15.08 4.70
C VAL A 343 -4.01 -14.92 6.17
N TYR A 344 -4.73 -15.60 7.07
CA TYR A 344 -4.50 -15.48 8.51
C TYR A 344 -3.17 -16.08 8.94
N GLU A 345 -2.77 -17.22 8.39
CA GLU A 345 -1.44 -17.81 8.61
C GLU A 345 -0.32 -16.89 8.12
N GLY A 346 -0.48 -16.32 6.92
CA GLY A 346 0.47 -15.36 6.38
C GLY A 346 0.59 -14.08 7.24
N LEU A 347 -0.53 -13.53 7.72
CA LEU A 347 -0.55 -12.37 8.61
C LEU A 347 0.08 -12.68 9.99
N ALA A 348 -0.06 -13.91 10.48
CA ALA A 348 0.56 -14.34 11.74
C ALA A 348 2.08 -14.54 11.62
N HIS A 349 2.62 -14.72 10.42
CA HIS A 349 4.05 -14.93 10.23
C HIS A 349 4.87 -13.71 10.69
N PRO A 350 5.95 -13.89 11.48
CA PRO A 350 6.64 -12.77 12.16
C PRO A 350 7.30 -11.77 11.20
N THR A 351 7.59 -12.16 9.96
CA THR A 351 8.35 -11.33 9.00
C THR A 351 7.48 -10.70 7.91
N THR A 352 6.16 -10.88 7.93
CA THR A 352 5.25 -10.18 7.02
C THR A 352 4.78 -8.86 7.60
N VAL A 353 4.34 -7.97 6.74
CA VAL A 353 3.76 -6.67 7.09
C VAL A 353 2.36 -6.53 6.49
N VAL A 354 1.62 -5.54 6.96
CA VAL A 354 0.24 -5.27 6.51
C VAL A 354 0.26 -4.09 5.56
N GLY A 355 -0.38 -4.24 4.40
CA GLY A 355 -0.74 -3.16 3.50
C GLY A 355 -2.22 -3.23 3.15
N SER A 356 -2.71 -2.29 2.34
CA SER A 356 -4.12 -2.30 1.93
C SER A 356 -4.32 -2.67 0.46
N ASP A 357 -3.39 -2.36 -0.40
CA ASP A 357 -3.57 -2.43 -1.86
C ASP A 357 -4.84 -1.64 -2.27
N ALA A 358 -4.99 -0.45 -1.68
CA ALA A 358 -6.18 0.39 -1.82
C ALA A 358 -6.29 0.95 -3.23
N PHE A 359 -7.35 0.57 -3.93
CA PHE A 359 -7.69 1.11 -5.24
C PHE A 359 -8.69 2.28 -5.15
N PRO A 360 -8.74 3.18 -6.14
CA PRO A 360 -9.77 4.21 -6.22
C PRO A 360 -11.18 3.61 -6.24
N TYR A 361 -12.10 4.30 -5.56
CA TYR A 361 -13.50 3.93 -5.49
C TYR A 361 -14.30 4.53 -6.64
N THR A 362 -15.42 3.90 -6.99
CA THR A 362 -16.34 4.38 -8.02
C THR A 362 -17.64 4.85 -7.38
N VAL A 363 -18.09 6.05 -7.71
CA VAL A 363 -19.40 6.57 -7.28
C VAL A 363 -20.50 5.77 -7.99
N ARG A 364 -21.35 5.10 -7.20
CA ARG A 364 -22.33 4.11 -7.67
C ARG A 364 -23.28 4.66 -8.74
N ASP A 365 -23.82 5.86 -8.51
CA ASP A 365 -24.85 6.43 -9.38
C ASP A 365 -24.31 6.99 -10.69
N THR A 366 -23.02 7.32 -10.75
CA THR A 366 -22.39 7.99 -11.91
C THR A 366 -21.38 7.12 -12.64
N GLY A 367 -20.89 6.05 -12.02
CA GLY A 367 -19.78 5.24 -12.52
C GLY A 367 -18.42 5.96 -12.52
N LYS A 368 -18.35 7.19 -11.99
CA LYS A 368 -17.11 7.99 -11.96
C LYS A 368 -16.28 7.67 -10.73
N THR A 369 -14.97 7.87 -10.85
CA THR A 369 -14.04 7.73 -9.71
C THR A 369 -14.38 8.75 -8.61
N ALA A 370 -14.37 8.29 -7.36
CA ALA A 370 -14.62 9.09 -6.18
C ALA A 370 -13.38 9.90 -5.81
N LEU A 371 -13.24 11.09 -6.33
CA LEU A 371 -12.11 11.99 -6.09
C LEU A 371 -12.41 13.05 -5.04
N ASP A 372 -13.67 13.51 -5.00
CA ASP A 372 -14.09 14.62 -4.15
C ASP A 372 -14.11 14.19 -2.67
N TRP A 373 -13.49 14.99 -1.82
CA TRP A 373 -13.47 14.82 -0.38
C TRP A 373 -14.89 14.72 0.22
N ASP A 374 -15.85 15.44 -0.34
CA ASP A 374 -17.25 15.47 0.13
C ASP A 374 -18.08 14.26 -0.33
N THR A 375 -17.52 13.37 -1.16
CA THR A 375 -18.22 12.14 -1.57
C THR A 375 -18.66 11.36 -0.32
N PRO A 376 -19.97 10.99 -0.22
CA PRO A 376 -20.46 10.18 0.90
C PRO A 376 -19.84 8.77 0.86
N TYR A 377 -19.47 8.24 2.01
CA TYR A 377 -18.88 6.91 2.13
C TYR A 377 -19.78 5.79 1.59
N GLU A 378 -21.08 5.93 1.77
CA GLU A 378 -22.10 4.96 1.36
C GLU A 378 -22.40 5.01 -0.15
N ALA A 379 -21.94 6.05 -0.85
CA ALA A 379 -22.23 6.26 -2.26
C ALA A 379 -21.27 5.56 -3.22
N VAL A 380 -20.27 4.86 -2.71
CA VAL A 380 -19.22 4.28 -3.53
C VAL A 380 -19.21 2.75 -3.54
N ASN A 381 -18.78 2.20 -4.67
CA ASN A 381 -18.39 0.80 -4.82
C ASN A 381 -16.86 0.71 -4.87
N GLY A 382 -16.32 -0.40 -4.40
CA GLY A 382 -14.90 -0.69 -4.40
C GLY A 382 -14.56 -1.75 -3.35
N HIS A 383 -13.33 -2.18 -3.37
CA HIS A 383 -12.86 -3.18 -2.41
C HIS A 383 -12.72 -2.57 -1.00
N PRO A 384 -13.22 -3.23 0.07
CA PRO A 384 -13.16 -2.69 1.43
C PRO A 384 -11.74 -2.60 2.02
N ARG A 385 -10.75 -3.22 1.39
CA ARG A 385 -9.36 -3.15 1.86
C ARG A 385 -8.81 -1.71 1.93
N GLY A 386 -9.27 -0.82 1.04
CA GLY A 386 -8.88 0.59 1.06
C GLY A 386 -9.53 1.43 2.18
N SER A 387 -10.51 0.88 2.90
CA SER A 387 -11.21 1.57 3.99
C SER A 387 -11.02 0.94 5.36
N GLY A 388 -10.44 -0.28 5.44
CA GLY A 388 -10.46 -1.03 6.69
C GLY A 388 -9.37 -2.06 6.93
N SER A 389 -8.31 -2.15 6.14
CA SER A 389 -7.27 -3.18 6.29
C SER A 389 -6.60 -3.16 7.66
N HIS A 390 -6.27 -1.99 8.18
CA HIS A 390 -5.56 -1.86 9.46
C HIS A 390 -6.48 -2.14 10.65
N ALA A 391 -7.69 -1.61 10.63
CA ALA A 391 -8.70 -1.93 11.65
C ALA A 391 -9.08 -3.42 11.63
N ARG A 392 -9.19 -4.04 10.44
CA ARG A 392 -9.44 -5.47 10.30
C ARG A 392 -8.30 -6.31 10.89
N MET A 393 -7.05 -5.94 10.67
CA MET A 393 -5.91 -6.62 11.31
C MET A 393 -6.03 -6.61 12.84
N LEU A 394 -6.39 -5.46 13.42
CA LEU A 394 -6.61 -5.34 14.87
C LEU A 394 -7.79 -6.20 15.34
N ALA A 395 -8.91 -6.20 14.59
CA ALA A 395 -10.08 -7.02 14.89
C ALA A 395 -9.76 -8.51 14.84
N LEU A 396 -9.08 -8.99 13.78
CA LEU A 396 -8.67 -10.38 13.62
C LEU A 396 -7.72 -10.83 14.74
N THR A 397 -6.82 -9.95 15.20
CA THR A 397 -5.93 -10.20 16.34
C THR A 397 -6.70 -10.32 17.64
N ARG A 398 -7.65 -9.41 17.89
CA ARG A 398 -8.55 -9.47 19.06
C ARG A 398 -9.39 -10.73 19.07
N GLU A 399 -9.92 -11.15 17.92
CA GLU A 399 -10.73 -12.35 17.74
C GLU A 399 -9.92 -13.67 17.75
N LYS A 400 -8.60 -13.58 17.85
CA LYS A 400 -7.68 -14.73 17.78
C LYS A 400 -7.73 -15.52 16.46
N LYS A 401 -8.22 -14.91 15.39
CA LYS A 401 -8.13 -15.45 14.03
C LYS A 401 -6.71 -15.31 13.48
N VAL A 402 -6.05 -14.21 13.81
CA VAL A 402 -4.60 -14.00 13.68
C VAL A 402 -4.03 -14.01 15.09
N ASP A 403 -3.48 -15.14 15.53
CA ASP A 403 -3.06 -15.34 16.92
C ASP A 403 -1.63 -14.83 17.17
N ILE A 404 -1.52 -13.50 17.28
CA ILE A 404 -0.29 -12.79 17.61
C ILE A 404 -0.56 -11.75 18.71
N PRO A 405 0.47 -11.29 19.44
CA PRO A 405 0.34 -10.18 20.37
C PRO A 405 -0.07 -8.88 19.67
N LEU A 406 -0.88 -8.03 20.35
CA LEU A 406 -1.29 -6.73 19.83
C LEU A 406 -0.10 -5.85 19.45
N SER A 407 1.00 -5.89 20.24
CA SER A 407 2.22 -5.16 19.94
C SER A 407 2.87 -5.57 18.61
N LEU A 408 2.81 -6.88 18.27
CA LEU A 408 3.29 -7.35 16.96
C LEU A 408 2.35 -6.93 15.83
N ALA A 409 1.03 -6.95 16.04
CA ALA A 409 0.08 -6.44 15.05
C ALA A 409 0.32 -4.96 14.75
N VAL A 410 0.53 -4.14 15.79
CA VAL A 410 0.92 -2.72 15.64
C VAL A 410 2.27 -2.62 14.91
N SER A 411 3.27 -3.41 15.28
CA SER A 411 4.59 -3.40 14.63
C SER A 411 4.53 -3.67 13.12
N LYS A 412 3.69 -4.63 12.69
CA LYS A 412 3.48 -4.99 11.28
C LYS A 412 2.86 -3.86 10.45
N MET A 413 2.18 -2.92 11.09
CA MET A 413 1.53 -1.76 10.46
C MET A 413 2.32 -0.46 10.65
N THR A 414 3.47 -0.51 11.37
CA THR A 414 4.24 0.69 11.74
C THR A 414 5.74 0.46 11.65
N TYR A 415 6.36 0.02 12.75
CA TYR A 415 7.81 -0.07 12.90
C TYR A 415 8.49 -0.99 11.90
N MET A 416 7.93 -2.16 11.61
CA MET A 416 8.55 -3.10 10.66
C MET A 416 8.64 -2.51 9.26
N ILE A 417 7.61 -1.78 8.83
CA ILE A 417 7.61 -1.07 7.54
C ILE A 417 8.61 0.07 7.57
N ALA A 418 8.54 0.92 8.62
CA ALA A 418 9.45 2.05 8.77
C ALA A 418 10.92 1.60 8.77
N ARG A 419 11.23 0.56 9.53
CA ARG A 419 12.58 0.02 9.63
C ARG A 419 13.08 -0.57 8.30
N PHE A 420 12.23 -1.31 7.59
CA PHE A 420 12.60 -1.85 6.29
C PHE A 420 12.91 -0.73 5.27
N LEU A 421 12.07 0.31 5.22
CA LEU A 421 12.28 1.43 4.31
C LEU A 421 13.50 2.28 4.72
N GLU A 422 13.72 2.48 6.04
CA GLU A 422 14.92 3.13 6.58
C GLU A 422 16.18 2.41 6.13
N ASP A 423 16.24 1.09 6.26
CA ASP A 423 17.38 0.25 5.88
C ASP A 423 17.56 0.18 4.34
N ASN A 424 16.52 0.50 3.57
CA ASN A 424 16.51 0.41 2.12
C ASN A 424 16.22 1.78 1.47
N GLY A 425 17.05 2.77 1.79
CA GLY A 425 17.17 4.01 1.04
C GLY A 425 16.12 5.09 1.35
N THR A 426 15.39 5.01 2.48
CA THR A 426 14.41 6.03 2.87
C THR A 426 14.71 6.53 4.30
N PRO A 427 15.75 7.36 4.49
CA PRO A 427 16.25 7.72 5.82
C PRO A 427 15.23 8.47 6.70
N GLN A 428 14.28 9.20 6.12
CA GLN A 428 13.21 9.87 6.88
C GLN A 428 12.33 8.90 7.68
N MET A 429 12.30 7.62 7.29
CA MET A 429 11.53 6.60 8.01
C MET A 429 12.12 6.24 9.38
N ALA A 430 13.35 6.65 9.67
CA ALA A 430 13.94 6.58 11.02
C ALA A 430 13.12 7.35 12.08
N ASP A 431 12.37 8.36 11.67
CA ASP A 431 11.53 9.18 12.56
C ASP A 431 10.06 8.72 12.61
N LYS A 432 9.67 7.72 11.83
CA LYS A 432 8.31 7.21 11.69
C LYS A 432 8.12 5.83 12.35
N GLY A 433 6.88 5.44 12.61
CA GLY A 433 6.54 4.13 13.15
C GLY A 433 6.97 3.90 14.61
N ARG A 434 7.19 4.95 15.38
CA ARG A 434 7.72 4.94 16.76
C ARG A 434 7.00 5.95 17.65
N ILE A 435 6.88 5.65 18.95
CA ILE A 435 6.43 6.61 19.97
C ILE A 435 7.61 6.89 20.92
N GLN A 436 8.53 7.71 20.46
CA GLN A 436 9.78 8.05 21.19
C GLN A 436 10.08 9.54 21.10
N GLU A 437 10.77 10.08 22.11
CA GLU A 437 11.20 11.48 22.11
C GLU A 437 12.09 11.79 20.90
N GLY A 438 11.83 12.89 20.23
CA GLY A 438 12.51 13.34 19.02
C GLY A 438 11.91 12.82 17.70
N LYS A 439 11.05 11.78 17.74
CA LYS A 439 10.40 11.21 16.56
C LYS A 439 9.21 12.06 16.11
N ASP A 440 8.76 11.84 14.87
CA ASP A 440 7.59 12.52 14.33
C ASP A 440 6.33 12.14 15.12
N ALA A 441 5.48 13.12 15.38
CA ALA A 441 4.25 12.91 16.09
C ALA A 441 3.14 12.47 15.10
N ASP A 442 3.34 11.30 14.47
CA ASP A 442 2.34 10.57 13.72
C ASP A 442 1.76 9.49 14.64
N ILE A 443 0.50 9.64 15.02
CA ILE A 443 -0.10 8.86 16.10
C ILE A 443 -1.52 8.42 15.72
N THR A 444 -1.84 7.14 15.97
CA THR A 444 -3.18 6.60 15.87
C THR A 444 -3.65 6.16 17.24
N ILE A 445 -4.81 6.68 17.66
CA ILE A 445 -5.47 6.31 18.92
C ILE A 445 -6.68 5.45 18.61
N PHE A 446 -6.73 4.24 19.16
CA PHE A 446 -7.81 3.31 18.91
C PHE A 446 -8.28 2.58 20.16
N ASP A 447 -9.55 2.22 20.18
CA ASP A 447 -10.14 1.37 21.21
C ASP A 447 -9.84 -0.11 20.89
N PRO A 448 -9.03 -0.82 21.68
CA PRO A 448 -8.61 -2.19 21.39
C PRO A 448 -9.77 -3.19 21.43
N ASP A 449 -10.85 -2.87 22.14
CA ASP A 449 -11.99 -3.77 22.33
C ASP A 449 -13.04 -3.65 21.21
N THR A 450 -13.08 -2.51 20.51
CA THR A 450 -14.14 -2.23 19.53
C THR A 450 -13.66 -1.89 18.13
N VAL A 451 -12.36 -1.64 17.94
CA VAL A 451 -11.81 -1.31 16.60
C VAL A 451 -12.12 -2.41 15.59
N THR A 452 -12.69 -2.03 14.44
CA THR A 452 -13.06 -2.95 13.37
C THR A 452 -13.26 -2.22 12.04
N ASP A 453 -13.10 -2.96 10.93
CA ASP A 453 -13.55 -2.56 9.61
C ASP A 453 -15.07 -2.70 9.49
N ASN A 454 -15.68 -1.87 8.64
CA ASN A 454 -17.11 -1.92 8.33
C ASN A 454 -17.36 -2.14 6.83
N GLY A 455 -16.33 -2.01 6.01
CA GLY A 455 -16.43 -2.20 4.58
C GLY A 455 -16.81 -3.64 4.23
N THR A 456 -17.69 -3.79 3.24
CA THR A 456 -18.10 -5.07 2.68
C THR A 456 -17.96 -5.02 1.17
N MET A 457 -18.03 -6.17 0.49
CA MET A 457 -18.04 -6.20 -0.97
C MET A 457 -19.14 -5.33 -1.58
N LYS A 458 -20.28 -5.16 -0.88
CA LYS A 458 -21.41 -4.32 -1.33
C LYS A 458 -21.28 -2.85 -0.96
N GLN A 459 -20.51 -2.53 0.06
CA GLN A 459 -20.30 -1.18 0.59
C GLN A 459 -18.83 -1.03 1.03
N GLY A 460 -17.94 -1.07 0.06
CA GLY A 460 -16.51 -1.08 0.31
C GLY A 460 -15.94 0.21 0.90
N GLY A 461 -16.64 1.34 0.72
CA GLY A 461 -16.19 2.66 1.20
C GLY A 461 -16.59 3.01 2.63
N LEU A 462 -17.18 2.09 3.40
CA LEU A 462 -17.54 2.38 4.79
C LEU A 462 -16.29 2.50 5.67
N PRO A 463 -16.14 3.62 6.42
CA PRO A 463 -14.96 3.83 7.24
C PRO A 463 -14.92 2.92 8.47
N SER A 464 -13.73 2.60 8.93
CA SER A 464 -13.50 1.86 10.18
C SER A 464 -14.08 2.59 11.41
N THR A 465 -14.42 1.83 12.44
CA THR A 465 -14.83 2.33 13.76
C THR A 465 -13.80 1.98 14.82
N GLY A 466 -13.88 2.67 15.98
CA GLY A 466 -12.96 2.45 17.10
C GLY A 466 -11.64 3.22 16.97
N ILE A 467 -11.54 4.18 16.04
CA ILE A 467 -10.37 5.06 15.87
C ILE A 467 -10.82 6.52 16.04
N PRO A 468 -10.88 7.04 17.29
CA PRO A 468 -11.39 8.37 17.55
C PRO A 468 -10.44 9.50 17.15
N TYR A 469 -9.12 9.29 17.21
CA TYR A 469 -8.13 10.33 16.91
C TYR A 469 -7.00 9.81 16.05
N VAL A 470 -6.59 10.65 15.10
CA VAL A 470 -5.34 10.48 14.31
C VAL A 470 -4.62 11.82 14.28
N VAL A 471 -3.31 11.77 14.49
CA VAL A 471 -2.40 12.92 14.50
C VAL A 471 -1.36 12.69 13.41
N VAL A 472 -1.11 13.70 12.57
CA VAL A 472 -0.08 13.70 11.54
C VAL A 472 0.83 14.90 11.78
N ASN A 473 2.13 14.65 11.92
CA ASN A 473 3.13 15.68 12.21
C ASN A 473 2.70 16.63 13.34
N GLY A 474 2.12 16.05 14.42
CA GLY A 474 1.67 16.77 15.60
C GLY A 474 0.34 17.50 15.45
N THR A 475 -0.33 17.41 14.32
CA THR A 475 -1.61 18.06 14.03
C THR A 475 -2.73 17.02 14.03
N VAL A 476 -3.81 17.28 14.77
CA VAL A 476 -4.99 16.42 14.79
C VAL A 476 -5.70 16.50 13.44
N VAL A 477 -5.81 15.38 12.73
CA VAL A 477 -6.51 15.27 11.43
C VAL A 477 -7.81 14.47 11.52
N VAL A 478 -7.92 13.59 12.53
CA VAL A 478 -9.18 12.91 12.91
C VAL A 478 -9.48 13.23 14.34
N LYS A 479 -10.70 13.70 14.60
CA LYS A 479 -11.22 14.02 15.92
C LYS A 479 -12.63 13.45 16.07
N ASP A 480 -12.88 12.75 17.17
CA ASP A 480 -14.18 12.11 17.46
C ASP A 480 -14.66 11.28 16.26
N SER A 481 -13.75 10.51 15.67
CA SER A 481 -13.98 9.68 14.49
C SER A 481 -14.38 10.44 13.22
N LYS A 482 -14.08 11.73 13.10
CA LYS A 482 -14.35 12.56 11.91
C LYS A 482 -13.05 13.17 11.39
N VAL A 483 -12.81 13.06 10.08
CA VAL A 483 -11.70 13.72 9.43
C VAL A 483 -11.96 15.23 9.36
N LEU A 484 -10.98 16.02 9.79
CA LEU A 484 -11.07 17.48 9.77
C LEU A 484 -10.77 17.98 8.34
N LYS A 485 -11.74 18.65 7.71
CA LYS A 485 -11.60 19.19 6.36
C LYS A 485 -10.67 20.41 6.35
N GLY A 486 -9.78 20.49 5.35
CA GLY A 486 -8.92 21.67 5.14
C GLY A 486 -7.71 21.74 6.08
N VAL A 487 -7.35 20.64 6.72
CA VAL A 487 -6.14 20.51 7.56
C VAL A 487 -5.13 19.66 6.78
N PHE A 488 -3.98 20.23 6.41
CA PHE A 488 -3.00 19.62 5.52
C PHE A 488 -1.60 19.59 6.12
N PRO A 489 -1.34 18.79 7.16
CA PRO A 489 -0.04 18.69 7.81
C PRO A 489 0.90 17.67 7.16
N GLY A 490 0.48 17.02 6.09
CA GLY A 490 1.25 15.96 5.44
C GLY A 490 2.53 16.47 4.81
N GLU A 491 3.62 15.75 5.04
CA GLU A 491 4.96 16.04 4.55
C GLU A 491 5.42 14.97 3.54
N PRO A 492 6.26 15.34 2.57
CA PRO A 492 6.83 14.40 1.61
C PRO A 492 7.86 13.47 2.25
N ILE A 493 7.84 12.21 1.83
CA ILE A 493 8.86 11.22 2.17
C ILE A 493 9.65 10.90 0.91
N TYR A 494 10.94 11.17 0.93
CA TYR A 494 11.84 10.97 -0.20
C TYR A 494 12.79 9.80 0.02
N GLY A 495 13.15 9.14 -1.07
CA GLY A 495 14.29 8.24 -1.12
C GLY A 495 15.64 8.99 -1.10
N SER A 496 16.71 8.23 -0.87
CA SER A 496 18.09 8.71 -0.71
C SER A 496 18.65 9.45 -1.93
N GLY A 497 18.05 9.27 -3.11
CA GLY A 497 18.47 9.96 -4.33
C GLY A 497 18.12 11.46 -4.34
N LYS A 498 17.21 11.91 -3.50
CA LYS A 498 16.91 13.35 -3.37
C LYS A 498 18.11 14.07 -2.79
N ALA A 499 18.71 14.95 -3.58
CA ALA A 499 19.75 15.83 -3.08
C ALA A 499 19.20 16.69 -1.93
N SER A 500 19.91 16.71 -0.79
CA SER A 500 19.59 17.51 0.40
C SER A 500 19.77 19.00 0.16
#